data_10a45153c00ae47420552a9129093a96
#
_entry.id   10a45153c00ae47420552a9129093a96
#
_cell.length_a   1.000
_cell.length_b   1.000
_cell.length_c   1.000
_cell.angle_alpha   90.00
_cell.angle_beta   90.00
_cell.angle_gamma   90.00
#
_symmetry.space_group_name_H-M   'P 1'
#
loop_
_entity.id
_entity.type
_entity.pdbx_description
1 polymer ?
#
loop_
_entity_poly.entity_id
_entity_poly.type
_entity_poly.pdbx_seq_one_letter_code
_entity_poly.pdbx_strand_id
1 'polypeptide(L)'
;SGGAGNKTERLQEYLGRSGALVKERDKTTIVWNDGLDAVDQIPEGSVVQHWTGNAANNASIQKLLNQRNGKIIMSPAGNTYFPQRPGTETTGVTWACGACTTSNFYQWNPTSSAGTTEDKVLGVEDALWSEHLRSLNDAEFLMYTRMMATAEVGWTQQNRKDYDNWNKRVGDIAIDLMNRGANFHKATEVTSWKGSYAAVDAAEQKVTDGKVLVGRYAEPGLNGTDGLSFTATYTAEGGTAVNLPVTPDMKQTYSQQQLKNGRLVVNGAHMNSIVDVYVTLPSDVLAADSEAVGRLDVSVSSSTYPIPSDSSMSIAIKDGKVTQTWTGDERPTPDPDPEPEVTVVSIKASTSQSDVKVGDTFDPSKVKVVATKSDKTTAVLAAADYTIAVTDKDGNAIDVTKPFEAAGDLTVTVALKDDGSIKDSFTMTVTDKGTVDPDPDPTPKPNPDPQKPSGDNKPQIKPEGEKPGDVVAETGASVSGAALAAMICAAGAIVMLAVRRQRR
;
A
#
# COMPACT_ATOMS: atom_id res chain seq x y z
N SER A 1 2.17 7.72 -52.70
CA SER A 1 3.31 6.95 -53.23
C SER A 1 3.74 5.94 -52.16
N GLY A 2 3.30 4.68 -52.32
CA GLY A 2 3.66 3.59 -51.46
C GLY A 2 5.10 3.15 -51.67
N GLY A 3 6.01 3.59 -50.83
CA GLY A 3 7.35 3.06 -50.80
C GLY A 3 7.32 1.58 -50.42
N ALA A 4 8.08 0.77 -51.14
CA ALA A 4 8.21 -0.67 -50.96
C ALA A 4 9.15 -1.07 -49.83
N GLY A 5 9.10 -0.34 -48.70
CA GLY A 5 9.79 -0.74 -47.48
C GLY A 5 9.12 -1.97 -46.87
N ASN A 6 9.89 -2.85 -46.20
CA ASN A 6 9.32 -3.98 -45.49
C ASN A 6 8.52 -3.45 -44.25
N LYS A 7 7.70 -4.32 -43.66
CA LYS A 7 6.84 -3.98 -42.54
C LYS A 7 7.63 -3.40 -41.34
N THR A 8 8.81 -3.94 -41.10
CA THR A 8 9.71 -3.54 -40.02
C THR A 8 10.24 -2.12 -40.22
N GLU A 9 10.72 -1.79 -41.42
CA GLU A 9 11.21 -0.44 -41.75
C GLU A 9 10.14 0.64 -41.56
N ARG A 10 8.91 0.35 -41.97
CA ARG A 10 7.77 1.28 -41.77
C ARG A 10 7.43 1.47 -40.31
N LEU A 11 7.46 0.41 -39.50
CA LEU A 11 7.24 0.49 -38.07
C LEU A 11 8.36 1.32 -37.41
N GLN A 12 9.60 1.10 -37.77
CA GLN A 12 10.76 1.87 -37.28
C GLN A 12 10.62 3.36 -37.61
N GLU A 13 10.30 3.70 -38.86
CA GLU A 13 10.05 5.06 -39.28
C GLU A 13 8.91 5.73 -38.51
N TYR A 14 7.79 5.02 -38.34
CA TYR A 14 6.62 5.48 -37.60
C TYR A 14 6.95 5.77 -36.14
N LEU A 15 7.56 4.82 -35.45
CA LEU A 15 7.92 4.95 -34.03
C LEU A 15 8.98 6.04 -33.80
N GLY A 16 9.95 6.16 -34.70
CA GLY A 16 10.93 7.22 -34.65
C GLY A 16 10.31 8.60 -34.77
N ARG A 17 9.46 8.82 -35.78
CA ARG A 17 8.73 10.11 -35.99
C ARG A 17 7.78 10.42 -34.82
N SER A 18 7.01 9.44 -34.38
CA SER A 18 6.08 9.60 -33.26
C SER A 18 6.82 9.95 -31.99
N GLY A 19 7.92 9.25 -31.69
CA GLY A 19 8.77 9.52 -30.53
C GLY A 19 9.40 10.91 -30.57
N ALA A 20 9.85 11.37 -31.75
CA ALA A 20 10.38 12.72 -31.90
C ALA A 20 9.31 13.79 -31.57
N LEU A 21 8.09 13.62 -32.07
CA LEU A 21 6.97 14.53 -31.76
C LEU A 21 6.59 14.54 -30.27
N VAL A 22 6.71 13.40 -29.58
CA VAL A 22 6.50 13.31 -28.13
C VAL A 22 7.59 14.09 -27.39
N LYS A 23 8.84 13.91 -27.80
CA LYS A 23 10.01 14.60 -27.21
C LYS A 23 9.96 16.12 -27.43
N GLU A 24 9.50 16.59 -28.59
CA GLU A 24 9.30 18.03 -28.85
C GLU A 24 8.33 18.71 -27.89
N ARG A 25 7.52 17.92 -27.18
CA ARG A 25 6.55 18.37 -26.16
C ARG A 25 7.00 18.09 -24.73
N ASP A 26 8.28 17.83 -24.53
CA ASP A 26 8.88 17.49 -23.22
C ASP A 26 8.17 16.29 -22.54
N LYS A 27 7.76 15.30 -23.34
CA LYS A 27 7.14 14.07 -22.86
C LYS A 27 8.05 12.87 -23.12
N THR A 28 7.91 11.86 -22.28
CA THR A 28 8.62 10.59 -22.40
C THR A 28 7.83 9.63 -23.29
N THR A 29 8.49 9.03 -24.26
CA THR A 29 7.92 7.99 -25.11
C THR A 29 7.86 6.69 -24.34
N ILE A 30 6.69 6.05 -24.32
CA ILE A 30 6.50 4.68 -23.81
C ILE A 30 6.10 3.80 -24.99
N VAL A 31 6.75 2.65 -25.13
CA VAL A 31 6.44 1.66 -26.16
C VAL A 31 6.31 0.26 -25.54
N TRP A 32 5.40 -0.56 -26.07
CA TRP A 32 5.39 -1.98 -25.77
C TRP A 32 6.63 -2.66 -26.34
N ASN A 33 7.09 -3.77 -25.72
CA ASN A 33 8.37 -4.38 -26.12
C ASN A 33 8.38 -4.96 -27.54
N ASP A 34 7.25 -5.23 -28.16
CA ASP A 34 7.14 -5.58 -29.59
C ASP A 34 7.43 -4.38 -30.52
N GLY A 35 7.39 -3.16 -30.03
CA GLY A 35 7.88 -1.98 -30.75
C GLY A 35 9.40 -1.77 -30.68
N LEU A 36 10.14 -2.58 -29.92
CA LEU A 36 11.59 -2.40 -29.75
C LEU A 36 12.46 -2.88 -30.92
N ASP A 37 11.87 -3.42 -32.00
CA ASP A 37 12.58 -3.53 -33.27
C ASP A 37 13.07 -2.17 -33.80
N ALA A 38 12.47 -1.08 -33.28
CA ALA A 38 12.84 0.30 -33.57
C ALA A 38 13.67 0.94 -32.44
N VAL A 39 14.35 0.18 -31.59
CA VAL A 39 15.06 0.71 -30.40
C VAL A 39 16.04 1.81 -30.72
N ASP A 40 16.64 1.82 -31.90
CA ASP A 40 17.58 2.85 -32.33
C ASP A 40 16.90 4.14 -32.83
N GLN A 41 15.65 4.07 -33.22
CA GLN A 41 14.89 5.18 -33.77
C GLN A 41 14.05 5.93 -32.72
N ILE A 42 13.66 5.26 -31.63
CA ILE A 42 12.93 5.94 -30.54
C ILE A 42 13.87 6.88 -29.76
N PRO A 43 13.36 7.93 -29.12
CA PRO A 43 14.18 8.87 -28.34
C PRO A 43 14.95 8.16 -27.22
N GLU A 44 16.15 8.67 -26.94
CA GLU A 44 16.89 8.28 -25.75
C GLU A 44 16.10 8.63 -24.47
N GLY A 45 16.19 7.79 -23.43
CA GLY A 45 15.39 7.94 -22.21
C GLY A 45 13.96 7.45 -22.32
N SER A 46 13.58 6.79 -23.44
CA SER A 46 12.26 6.17 -23.59
C SER A 46 12.04 5.05 -22.57
N VAL A 47 10.78 4.71 -22.34
CA VAL A 47 10.35 3.62 -21.46
C VAL A 47 9.83 2.46 -22.31
N VAL A 48 10.23 1.24 -21.95
CA VAL A 48 9.61 0.03 -22.48
C VAL A 48 8.59 -0.53 -21.51
N GLN A 49 7.39 -0.86 -21.98
CA GLN A 49 6.43 -1.67 -21.27
C GLN A 49 6.58 -3.13 -21.73
N HIS A 50 7.05 -3.97 -20.80
CA HIS A 50 7.36 -5.37 -21.10
C HIS A 50 6.16 -6.25 -20.79
N TRP A 51 5.60 -6.92 -21.82
CA TRP A 51 4.45 -7.82 -21.66
C TRP A 51 4.73 -9.28 -22.04
N THR A 52 5.71 -9.53 -22.90
CA THR A 52 5.96 -10.87 -23.42
C THR A 52 7.44 -11.17 -23.62
N GLY A 53 7.78 -12.45 -23.56
CA GLY A 53 9.15 -12.93 -23.69
C GLY A 53 9.94 -12.80 -22.39
N ASN A 54 11.27 -12.93 -22.51
CA ASN A 54 12.19 -12.78 -21.39
C ASN A 54 12.93 -11.46 -21.52
N ALA A 55 12.61 -10.49 -20.67
CA ALA A 55 13.20 -9.14 -20.71
C ALA A 55 14.70 -9.16 -20.48
N ALA A 56 15.19 -9.97 -19.55
CA ALA A 56 16.62 -10.08 -19.24
C ALA A 56 17.46 -10.56 -20.45
N ASN A 57 16.87 -11.40 -21.29
CA ASN A 57 17.54 -11.94 -22.48
C ASN A 57 17.19 -11.20 -23.80
N ASN A 58 16.33 -10.17 -23.74
CA ASN A 58 15.95 -9.41 -24.92
C ASN A 58 16.99 -8.32 -25.22
N ALA A 59 17.74 -8.47 -26.31
CA ALA A 59 18.83 -7.57 -26.67
C ALA A 59 18.38 -6.10 -26.86
N SER A 60 17.19 -5.87 -27.43
CA SER A 60 16.65 -4.51 -27.62
C SER A 60 16.26 -3.87 -26.29
N ILE A 61 15.65 -4.63 -25.37
CA ILE A 61 15.36 -4.15 -24.01
C ILE A 61 16.67 -3.80 -23.31
N GLN A 62 17.64 -4.72 -23.30
CA GLN A 62 18.92 -4.48 -22.63
C GLN A 62 19.70 -3.32 -23.26
N LYS A 63 19.59 -3.13 -24.58
CA LYS A 63 20.17 -1.96 -25.27
C LYS A 63 19.50 -0.66 -24.81
N LEU A 64 18.17 -0.63 -24.73
CA LEU A 64 17.44 0.54 -24.23
C LEU A 64 17.86 0.89 -22.80
N LEU A 65 17.89 -0.09 -21.91
CA LEU A 65 18.19 0.13 -20.50
C LEU A 65 19.63 0.55 -20.25
N ASN A 66 20.61 -0.11 -20.91
CA ASN A 66 22.02 0.04 -20.58
C ASN A 66 22.77 1.04 -21.46
N GLN A 67 22.29 1.32 -22.68
CA GLN A 67 23.00 2.16 -23.65
C GLN A 67 22.23 3.43 -24.04
N ARG A 68 20.93 3.47 -23.78
CA ARG A 68 20.06 4.57 -24.20
C ARG A 68 19.31 5.25 -23.05
N ASN A 69 19.82 5.09 -21.83
CA ASN A 69 19.26 5.67 -20.59
C ASN A 69 17.74 5.41 -20.40
N GLY A 70 17.25 4.29 -20.90
CA GLY A 70 15.84 3.92 -20.82
C GLY A 70 15.45 3.35 -19.46
N LYS A 71 14.13 3.20 -19.29
CA LYS A 71 13.49 2.59 -18.13
C LYS A 71 12.53 1.49 -18.59
N ILE A 72 12.04 0.68 -17.65
CA ILE A 72 11.11 -0.42 -17.92
C ILE A 72 9.93 -0.41 -16.97
N ILE A 73 8.72 -0.65 -17.50
CA ILE A 73 7.52 -1.04 -16.76
C ILE A 73 7.33 -2.54 -16.98
N MET A 74 7.17 -3.28 -15.88
CA MET A 74 7.02 -4.74 -15.93
C MET A 74 5.55 -5.13 -15.92
N SER A 75 5.06 -5.63 -17.07
CA SER A 75 3.69 -6.10 -17.30
C SER A 75 3.66 -7.51 -17.91
N PRO A 76 4.49 -8.49 -17.43
CA PRO A 76 4.57 -9.81 -18.08
C PRO A 76 3.25 -10.55 -17.98
N ALA A 77 2.75 -11.02 -19.11
CA ALA A 77 1.38 -11.54 -19.25
C ALA A 77 1.04 -12.69 -18.28
N GLY A 78 2.01 -13.51 -17.92
CA GLY A 78 1.81 -14.61 -16.95
C GLY A 78 1.69 -14.15 -15.49
N ASN A 79 2.03 -12.90 -15.20
CA ASN A 79 2.12 -12.35 -13.84
C ASN A 79 1.25 -11.13 -13.60
N THR A 80 0.73 -10.49 -14.67
CA THR A 80 0.02 -9.20 -14.56
C THR A 80 -1.18 -9.07 -15.49
N TYR A 81 -1.48 -10.07 -16.37
CA TYR A 81 -2.61 -9.96 -17.29
C TYR A 81 -3.86 -10.59 -16.70
N PHE A 82 -4.81 -9.78 -16.31
CA PHE A 82 -6.10 -10.20 -15.77
C PHE A 82 -7.00 -10.98 -16.75
N PRO A 83 -6.96 -10.79 -18.09
CA PRO A 83 -7.73 -11.65 -18.99
C PRO A 83 -7.34 -13.13 -18.93
N GLN A 84 -6.14 -13.46 -18.44
CA GLN A 84 -5.77 -14.85 -18.15
C GLN A 84 -6.71 -15.40 -17.07
N ARG A 85 -7.25 -16.62 -17.28
CA ARG A 85 -8.17 -17.21 -16.30
C ARG A 85 -7.47 -17.42 -14.95
N PRO A 86 -8.12 -17.10 -13.83
CA PRO A 86 -7.54 -17.24 -12.49
C PRO A 86 -7.56 -18.68 -11.96
N GLY A 87 -8.37 -19.55 -12.51
CA GLY A 87 -8.50 -20.96 -12.13
C GLY A 87 -8.84 -21.83 -13.34
N THR A 88 -8.71 -23.15 -13.21
CA THR A 88 -8.88 -24.10 -14.33
C THR A 88 -10.30 -24.14 -14.89
N GLU A 89 -11.29 -23.89 -14.06
CA GLU A 89 -12.73 -23.95 -14.39
C GLU A 89 -13.36 -22.58 -14.55
N THR A 90 -12.54 -21.51 -14.75
CA THR A 90 -13.04 -20.14 -14.81
C THR A 90 -12.98 -19.57 -16.22
N THR A 91 -13.67 -18.44 -16.42
CA THR A 91 -13.55 -17.64 -17.65
C THR A 91 -12.15 -17.04 -17.78
N GLY A 92 -11.75 -16.73 -19.00
CA GLY A 92 -10.49 -16.06 -19.32
C GLY A 92 -9.68 -16.80 -20.38
N VAL A 93 -8.65 -16.15 -20.90
CA VAL A 93 -7.69 -16.73 -21.85
C VAL A 93 -6.67 -17.62 -21.13
N THR A 94 -5.96 -18.47 -21.87
CA THR A 94 -5.10 -19.51 -21.29
C THR A 94 -3.68 -19.54 -21.83
N TRP A 95 -3.37 -18.66 -22.78
CA TRP A 95 -2.13 -18.74 -23.57
C TRP A 95 -0.84 -18.43 -22.78
N ALA A 96 -0.91 -17.65 -21.68
CA ALA A 96 0.29 -17.31 -20.92
C ALA A 96 0.68 -18.37 -19.88
N CYS A 97 -0.28 -18.90 -19.11
CA CYS A 97 0.00 -19.82 -18.00
C CYS A 97 -1.10 -20.89 -17.78
N GLY A 98 -2.00 -21.06 -18.74
CA GLY A 98 -3.11 -22.00 -18.55
C GLY A 98 -4.13 -21.53 -17.52
N ALA A 99 -3.75 -21.45 -16.25
CA ALA A 99 -4.43 -20.73 -15.18
C ALA A 99 -3.39 -19.86 -14.47
N CYS A 100 -3.56 -18.55 -14.50
CA CYS A 100 -2.68 -17.61 -13.85
C CYS A 100 -3.25 -17.27 -12.46
N THR A 101 -2.80 -18.02 -11.49
CA THR A 101 -3.27 -17.96 -10.10
C THR A 101 -2.71 -16.74 -9.34
N THR A 102 -3.14 -16.52 -8.11
CA THR A 102 -2.56 -15.48 -7.24
C THR A 102 -1.07 -15.73 -6.98
N SER A 103 -0.66 -17.01 -6.94
CA SER A 103 0.75 -17.39 -6.82
C SER A 103 1.59 -16.90 -8.01
N ASN A 104 1.07 -17.00 -9.24
CA ASN A 104 1.75 -16.45 -10.42
C ASN A 104 1.91 -14.94 -10.32
N PHE A 105 0.91 -14.23 -9.81
CA PHE A 105 0.93 -12.79 -9.64
C PHE A 105 1.82 -12.32 -8.47
N TYR A 106 2.06 -13.17 -7.48
CA TYR A 106 2.88 -12.85 -6.30
C TYR A 106 4.33 -13.29 -6.41
N GLN A 107 4.60 -14.53 -6.89
CA GLN A 107 5.90 -15.18 -6.75
C GLN A 107 6.84 -14.87 -7.93
N TRP A 108 7.15 -13.60 -8.13
CA TRP A 108 8.14 -13.15 -9.10
C TRP A 108 8.83 -11.87 -8.61
N ASN A 109 9.97 -11.56 -9.21
CA ASN A 109 10.74 -10.37 -8.89
C ASN A 109 10.88 -9.51 -10.14
N PRO A 110 10.27 -8.30 -10.17
CA PRO A 110 10.31 -7.42 -11.34
C PRO A 110 11.72 -7.06 -11.78
N THR A 111 12.62 -6.78 -10.83
CA THR A 111 13.99 -6.36 -11.11
C THR A 111 14.82 -7.48 -11.75
N SER A 112 14.78 -8.68 -11.16
CA SER A 112 15.50 -9.84 -11.72
C SER A 112 14.88 -10.31 -13.04
N SER A 113 13.55 -10.25 -13.19
CA SER A 113 12.88 -10.59 -14.44
C SER A 113 13.19 -9.59 -15.55
N ALA A 114 13.41 -8.33 -15.22
CA ALA A 114 13.87 -7.31 -16.16
C ALA A 114 15.36 -7.43 -16.51
N GLY A 115 16.14 -8.14 -15.70
CA GLY A 115 17.60 -8.29 -15.88
C GLY A 115 18.36 -6.97 -15.73
N THR A 116 17.94 -6.14 -14.78
CA THR A 116 18.49 -4.80 -14.58
C THR A 116 18.51 -4.42 -13.09
N THR A 117 18.84 -3.20 -12.77
CA THR A 117 18.82 -2.64 -11.40
C THR A 117 17.48 -1.99 -11.09
N GLU A 118 17.18 -1.84 -9.80
CA GLU A 118 15.88 -1.32 -9.33
C GLU A 118 15.61 0.11 -9.85
N ASP A 119 16.64 0.95 -9.96
CA ASP A 119 16.52 2.31 -10.48
C ASP A 119 16.05 2.38 -11.95
N LYS A 120 16.16 1.30 -12.70
CA LYS A 120 15.68 1.18 -14.08
C LYS A 120 14.22 0.71 -14.16
N VAL A 121 13.69 0.06 -13.14
CA VAL A 121 12.31 -0.43 -13.10
C VAL A 121 11.41 0.67 -12.53
N LEU A 122 10.49 1.18 -13.35
CA LEU A 122 9.52 2.20 -12.91
C LEU A 122 8.40 1.61 -12.04
N GLY A 123 8.15 0.31 -12.18
CA GLY A 123 7.14 -0.41 -11.42
C GLY A 123 6.57 -1.59 -12.19
N VAL A 124 5.45 -2.08 -11.66
CA VAL A 124 4.64 -3.15 -12.27
C VAL A 124 3.29 -2.57 -12.70
N GLU A 125 2.70 -3.14 -13.74
CA GLU A 125 1.39 -2.72 -14.24
C GLU A 125 0.56 -3.93 -14.62
N ASP A 126 -0.64 -4.00 -14.08
CA ASP A 126 -1.62 -5.00 -14.48
C ASP A 126 -2.43 -4.51 -15.68
N ALA A 127 -2.69 -5.40 -16.63
CA ALA A 127 -3.48 -5.08 -17.81
C ALA A 127 -4.79 -5.89 -17.81
N LEU A 128 -5.90 -5.18 -17.97
CA LEU A 128 -7.24 -5.77 -18.14
C LEU A 128 -7.75 -5.56 -19.57
N TRP A 129 -7.42 -6.47 -20.47
CA TRP A 129 -7.93 -6.49 -21.84
C TRP A 129 -9.35 -7.04 -21.89
N SER A 130 -10.13 -6.65 -22.87
CA SER A 130 -11.59 -6.78 -22.86
C SER A 130 -12.13 -8.04 -23.53
N GLU A 131 -11.31 -9.01 -23.95
CA GLU A 131 -11.72 -10.18 -24.71
C GLU A 131 -12.83 -11.00 -24.02
N HIS A 132 -12.84 -11.01 -22.70
CA HIS A 132 -13.80 -11.77 -21.89
C HIS A 132 -14.62 -10.90 -20.93
N LEU A 133 -14.58 -9.57 -21.09
CA LEU A 133 -15.33 -8.65 -20.24
C LEU A 133 -16.67 -8.31 -20.87
N ARG A 134 -17.77 -8.56 -20.16
CA ARG A 134 -19.12 -8.18 -20.54
C ARG A 134 -19.81 -7.30 -19.51
N SER A 135 -19.29 -7.31 -18.30
CA SER A 135 -19.87 -6.59 -17.16
C SER A 135 -18.78 -6.17 -16.19
N LEU A 136 -19.12 -5.27 -15.26
CA LEU A 136 -18.26 -4.93 -14.14
C LEU A 136 -17.91 -6.16 -13.29
N ASN A 137 -18.87 -7.07 -13.13
CA ASN A 137 -18.68 -8.30 -12.36
C ASN A 137 -17.59 -9.20 -12.98
N ASP A 138 -17.51 -9.29 -14.33
CA ASP A 138 -16.45 -10.04 -15.00
C ASP A 138 -15.08 -9.38 -14.75
N ALA A 139 -15.04 -8.06 -14.81
CA ALA A 139 -13.81 -7.29 -14.51
C ALA A 139 -13.35 -7.53 -13.07
N GLU A 140 -14.23 -7.35 -12.10
CA GLU A 140 -13.97 -7.56 -10.68
C GLU A 140 -13.50 -8.99 -10.40
N PHE A 141 -14.19 -9.98 -10.99
CA PHE A 141 -13.84 -11.38 -10.87
C PHE A 141 -12.42 -11.68 -11.38
N LEU A 142 -12.05 -11.11 -12.51
CA LEU A 142 -10.74 -11.32 -13.12
C LEU A 142 -9.63 -10.53 -12.43
N MET A 143 -9.94 -9.39 -11.82
CA MET A 143 -8.94 -8.53 -11.19
C MET A 143 -8.68 -8.87 -9.73
N TYR A 144 -9.74 -8.88 -8.91
CA TYR A 144 -9.57 -8.99 -7.46
C TYR A 144 -8.96 -10.32 -7.04
N THR A 145 -8.29 -10.33 -5.90
CA THR A 145 -7.31 -11.29 -5.40
C THR A 145 -5.96 -11.23 -6.11
N ARG A 146 -5.89 -11.28 -7.44
CA ARG A 146 -4.63 -11.19 -8.20
C ARG A 146 -4.04 -9.77 -8.16
N MET A 147 -4.87 -8.75 -8.28
CA MET A 147 -4.44 -7.35 -8.14
C MET A 147 -3.83 -7.06 -6.76
N MET A 148 -4.35 -7.70 -5.70
CA MET A 148 -3.75 -7.61 -4.36
C MET A 148 -2.33 -8.20 -4.34
N ALA A 149 -2.09 -9.27 -5.10
CA ALA A 149 -0.77 -9.88 -5.22
C ALA A 149 0.21 -8.96 -5.97
N THR A 150 -0.21 -8.38 -7.09
CA THR A 150 0.62 -7.42 -7.83
C THR A 150 0.92 -6.15 -7.03
N ALA A 151 -0.06 -5.65 -6.27
CA ALA A 151 0.15 -4.51 -5.40
C ALA A 151 1.26 -4.78 -4.38
N GLU A 152 1.28 -5.96 -3.76
CA GLU A 152 2.36 -6.37 -2.86
C GLU A 152 3.71 -6.47 -3.58
N VAL A 153 3.74 -7.04 -4.79
CA VAL A 153 4.97 -7.16 -5.60
C VAL A 153 5.56 -5.78 -5.94
N GLY A 154 4.70 -4.81 -6.26
CA GLY A 154 5.14 -3.47 -6.63
C GLY A 154 5.51 -2.58 -5.45
N TRP A 155 4.93 -2.85 -4.27
CA TRP A 155 5.10 -1.99 -3.09
C TRP A 155 6.14 -2.50 -2.09
N THR A 156 6.25 -3.83 -1.97
CA THR A 156 7.07 -4.48 -0.95
C THR A 156 8.44 -4.87 -1.50
N GLN A 157 9.50 -4.54 -0.78
CA GLN A 157 10.85 -4.98 -1.13
C GLN A 157 10.89 -6.51 -1.25
N GLN A 158 11.59 -7.03 -2.26
CA GLN A 158 11.56 -8.45 -2.60
C GLN A 158 12.02 -9.38 -1.47
N ASN A 159 12.97 -8.93 -0.65
CA ASN A 159 13.48 -9.67 0.52
C ASN A 159 12.53 -9.62 1.73
N ARG A 160 11.48 -8.80 1.68
CA ARG A 160 10.44 -8.68 2.72
C ARG A 160 9.10 -9.28 2.30
N LYS A 161 8.99 -9.78 1.07
CA LYS A 161 7.78 -10.47 0.60
C LYS A 161 7.59 -11.79 1.36
N ASP A 162 6.38 -11.98 1.86
CA ASP A 162 5.96 -13.18 2.58
C ASP A 162 4.58 -13.59 2.07
N TYR A 163 4.54 -14.67 1.29
CA TYR A 163 3.29 -15.15 0.68
C TYR A 163 2.27 -15.64 1.71
N ASP A 164 2.75 -16.26 2.79
CA ASP A 164 1.87 -16.79 3.83
C ASP A 164 1.24 -15.64 4.64
N ASN A 165 2.01 -14.61 4.94
CA ASN A 165 1.49 -13.40 5.57
C ASN A 165 0.50 -12.67 4.62
N TRP A 166 0.83 -12.51 3.35
CA TRP A 166 -0.06 -11.94 2.34
C TRP A 166 -1.37 -12.74 2.26
N ASN A 167 -1.29 -14.06 2.20
CA ASN A 167 -2.43 -14.97 2.15
C ASN A 167 -3.39 -14.75 3.34
N LYS A 168 -2.87 -14.58 4.54
CA LYS A 168 -3.69 -14.28 5.74
C LYS A 168 -4.47 -12.97 5.59
N ARG A 169 -3.83 -11.92 5.03
CA ARG A 169 -4.46 -10.61 4.85
C ARG A 169 -5.53 -10.59 3.74
N VAL A 170 -5.43 -11.46 2.75
CA VAL A 170 -6.43 -11.55 1.67
C VAL A 170 -7.82 -11.84 2.20
N GLY A 171 -7.95 -12.75 3.18
CA GLY A 171 -9.24 -13.08 3.79
C GLY A 171 -9.91 -11.89 4.47
N ASP A 172 -9.14 -11.03 5.12
CA ASP A 172 -9.65 -9.82 5.78
C ASP A 172 -10.08 -8.76 4.74
N ILE A 173 -9.28 -8.54 3.71
CA ILE A 173 -9.63 -7.63 2.61
C ILE A 173 -10.86 -8.12 1.84
N ALA A 174 -11.03 -9.43 1.71
CA ALA A 174 -12.19 -10.01 1.04
C ALA A 174 -13.52 -9.70 1.76
N ILE A 175 -13.51 -9.57 3.09
CA ILE A 175 -14.66 -9.12 3.86
C ILE A 175 -15.10 -7.72 3.40
N ASP A 176 -14.16 -6.79 3.26
CA ASP A 176 -14.46 -5.45 2.77
C ASP A 176 -15.01 -5.46 1.34
N LEU A 177 -14.47 -6.32 0.46
CA LEU A 177 -14.98 -6.48 -0.90
C LEU A 177 -16.43 -6.99 -0.88
N MET A 178 -16.72 -8.01 -0.09
CA MET A 178 -18.07 -8.57 0.05
C MET A 178 -19.06 -7.53 0.60
N ASN A 179 -18.69 -6.81 1.64
CA ASN A 179 -19.53 -5.78 2.24
C ASN A 179 -19.82 -4.62 1.27
N ARG A 180 -18.91 -4.36 0.33
CA ARG A 180 -19.11 -3.37 -0.77
C ARG A 180 -19.86 -3.92 -1.97
N GLY A 181 -20.20 -5.20 -1.96
CA GLY A 181 -20.85 -5.87 -3.08
C GLY A 181 -19.92 -6.04 -4.28
N ALA A 182 -18.60 -6.10 -4.10
CA ALA A 182 -17.66 -6.37 -5.15
C ALA A 182 -17.49 -7.87 -5.38
N ASN A 183 -17.37 -8.26 -6.64
CA ASN A 183 -17.10 -9.65 -7.03
C ASN A 183 -15.59 -9.94 -6.98
N PHE A 184 -15.22 -11.20 -6.80
CA PHE A 184 -13.82 -11.66 -6.90
C PHE A 184 -13.75 -13.16 -7.13
N HIS A 185 -12.61 -13.61 -7.65
CA HIS A 185 -12.32 -15.04 -7.75
C HIS A 185 -11.93 -15.58 -6.37
N LYS A 186 -12.65 -16.60 -5.90
CA LYS A 186 -12.25 -17.40 -4.74
C LYS A 186 -11.09 -18.30 -5.13
N ALA A 187 -9.87 -17.79 -5.01
CA ALA A 187 -8.67 -18.54 -5.30
C ALA A 187 -8.49 -19.72 -4.33
N THR A 188 -8.24 -20.91 -4.84
CA THR A 188 -8.12 -22.13 -4.03
C THR A 188 -6.87 -22.16 -3.18
N GLU A 189 -5.84 -21.44 -3.58
CA GLU A 189 -4.58 -21.29 -2.85
C GLU A 189 -4.66 -20.31 -1.68
N VAL A 190 -5.71 -19.50 -1.60
CA VAL A 190 -5.97 -18.64 -0.44
C VAL A 190 -6.69 -19.46 0.61
N THR A 191 -6.08 -19.57 1.78
CA THR A 191 -6.58 -20.41 2.88
C THR A 191 -7.23 -19.62 4.03
N SER A 192 -7.17 -18.29 3.94
CA SER A 192 -7.65 -17.37 4.97
C SER A 192 -9.09 -16.90 4.80
N TRP A 193 -9.84 -17.49 3.87
CA TRP A 193 -11.22 -17.09 3.62
C TRP A 193 -12.07 -17.13 4.90
N LYS A 194 -12.92 -16.12 5.06
CA LYS A 194 -13.84 -15.97 6.21
C LYS A 194 -15.23 -15.61 5.72
N GLY A 195 -16.24 -15.91 6.51
CA GLY A 195 -17.56 -15.34 6.37
C GLY A 195 -17.60 -13.93 6.97
N SER A 196 -18.53 -13.12 6.51
CA SER A 196 -18.82 -11.79 7.06
C SER A 196 -20.32 -11.70 7.38
N TYR A 197 -20.64 -11.19 8.57
CA TYR A 197 -22.00 -10.81 8.93
C TYR A 197 -21.97 -9.35 9.37
N ALA A 198 -22.59 -8.47 8.59
CA ALA A 198 -22.60 -7.03 8.83
C ALA A 198 -24.01 -6.52 9.08
N ALA A 199 -24.13 -5.52 9.94
CA ALA A 199 -25.36 -4.74 10.09
C ALA A 199 -25.70 -4.02 8.78
N VAL A 200 -27.00 -3.89 8.51
CA VAL A 200 -27.46 -2.98 7.47
C VAL A 200 -27.65 -1.59 8.07
N ASP A 201 -27.55 -0.56 7.23
CA ASP A 201 -27.78 0.81 7.66
C ASP A 201 -29.19 0.98 8.25
N ALA A 202 -29.33 1.83 9.26
CA ALA A 202 -30.63 2.10 9.90
C ALA A 202 -31.72 2.54 8.90
N ALA A 203 -31.34 3.19 7.81
CA ALA A 203 -32.25 3.56 6.72
C ALA A 203 -32.78 2.36 5.93
N GLU A 204 -32.05 1.24 5.92
CA GLU A 204 -32.44 -0.03 5.27
C GLU A 204 -33.23 -0.93 6.23
N GLN A 205 -33.13 -0.73 7.54
CA GLN A 205 -33.81 -1.51 8.57
C GLN A 205 -35.29 -1.15 8.64
N LYS A 206 -36.03 -1.54 7.60
CA LYS A 206 -37.48 -1.28 7.52
C LYS A 206 -38.26 -2.53 7.89
N VAL A 207 -39.32 -2.33 8.68
CA VAL A 207 -40.29 -3.38 8.94
C VAL A 207 -41.23 -3.47 7.74
N THR A 208 -41.29 -4.62 7.09
CA THR A 208 -42.18 -4.92 5.99
C THR A 208 -42.82 -6.28 6.24
N ASP A 209 -44.16 -6.32 6.20
CA ASP A 209 -44.95 -7.54 6.47
C ASP A 209 -44.55 -8.27 7.78
N GLY A 210 -44.29 -7.49 8.83
CA GLY A 210 -43.92 -8.02 10.13
C GLY A 210 -42.45 -8.52 10.22
N LYS A 211 -41.65 -8.29 9.19
CA LYS A 211 -40.24 -8.68 9.18
C LYS A 211 -39.34 -7.45 9.15
N VAL A 212 -38.20 -7.53 9.81
CA VAL A 212 -37.16 -6.53 9.76
C VAL A 212 -35.89 -7.12 9.16
N LEU A 213 -35.28 -6.41 8.21
CA LEU A 213 -33.94 -6.73 7.71
C LEU A 213 -32.92 -6.34 8.75
N VAL A 214 -32.25 -7.31 9.35
CA VAL A 214 -31.33 -7.10 10.49
C VAL A 214 -29.88 -7.03 10.08
N GLY A 215 -29.48 -7.77 9.04
CA GLY A 215 -28.09 -7.81 8.61
C GLY A 215 -27.92 -8.55 7.31
N ARG A 216 -26.68 -8.56 6.83
CA ARG A 216 -26.25 -9.26 5.62
C ARG A 216 -25.13 -10.21 5.93
N TYR A 217 -25.28 -11.45 5.49
CA TYR A 217 -24.23 -12.44 5.55
C TYR A 217 -23.63 -12.65 4.16
N ALA A 218 -22.32 -12.77 4.08
CA ALA A 218 -21.57 -13.09 2.87
C ALA A 218 -20.41 -14.02 3.17
N GLU A 219 -20.11 -14.93 2.23
CA GLU A 219 -18.88 -15.74 2.27
C GLU A 219 -18.38 -15.99 0.84
N PRO A 220 -17.08 -16.22 0.64
CA PRO A 220 -16.54 -16.46 -0.69
C PRO A 220 -17.11 -17.71 -1.34
N GLY A 221 -17.69 -17.55 -2.53
CA GLY A 221 -18.27 -18.66 -3.30
C GLY A 221 -19.59 -19.18 -2.75
N LEU A 222 -20.30 -18.40 -1.94
CA LEU A 222 -21.61 -18.76 -1.41
C LEU A 222 -22.60 -19.03 -2.56
N ASN A 223 -23.22 -20.20 -2.52
CA ASN A 223 -24.23 -20.62 -3.47
C ASN A 223 -25.33 -21.45 -2.76
N GLY A 224 -26.22 -20.75 -2.10
CA GLY A 224 -27.24 -21.39 -1.25
C GLY A 224 -27.05 -21.03 0.22
N THR A 225 -27.98 -21.47 1.05
CA THR A 225 -27.92 -21.30 2.50
C THR A 225 -27.58 -22.60 3.22
N ASP A 226 -27.23 -23.64 2.49
CA ASP A 226 -26.83 -24.91 3.07
C ASP A 226 -25.56 -24.76 3.89
N GLY A 227 -25.59 -25.26 5.11
CA GLY A 227 -24.47 -25.10 6.05
C GLY A 227 -24.46 -23.79 6.85
N LEU A 228 -25.41 -22.86 6.58
CA LEU A 228 -25.64 -21.67 7.40
C LEU A 228 -26.72 -21.94 8.45
N SER A 229 -26.51 -21.42 9.64
CA SER A 229 -27.50 -21.41 10.69
C SER A 229 -27.69 -19.99 11.23
N PHE A 230 -28.93 -19.58 11.32
CA PHE A 230 -29.32 -18.25 11.79
C PHE A 230 -30.18 -18.41 13.04
N THR A 231 -29.88 -17.63 14.08
CA THR A 231 -30.68 -17.59 15.30
C THR A 231 -31.03 -16.14 15.62
N ALA A 232 -32.25 -15.95 16.13
CA ALA A 232 -32.70 -14.67 16.62
C ALA A 232 -33.45 -14.84 17.94
N THR A 233 -33.14 -14.00 18.92
CA THR A 233 -33.75 -14.00 20.23
C THR A 233 -34.18 -12.59 20.59
N TYR A 234 -35.45 -12.39 20.91
CA TYR A 234 -35.98 -11.13 21.39
C TYR A 234 -36.17 -11.16 22.91
N THR A 235 -35.71 -10.11 23.55
CA THR A 235 -35.90 -9.92 25.01
C THR A 235 -36.54 -8.55 25.24
N ALA A 236 -37.78 -8.52 25.69
CA ALA A 236 -38.41 -7.31 26.17
C ALA A 236 -37.74 -6.79 27.44
N GLU A 237 -37.81 -5.50 27.73
CA GLU A 237 -37.29 -4.92 28.97
C GLU A 237 -37.92 -5.61 30.21
N GLY A 238 -37.08 -6.18 31.05
CA GLY A 238 -37.51 -6.94 32.22
C GLY A 238 -38.15 -8.31 31.92
N GLY A 239 -38.18 -8.73 30.64
CA GLY A 239 -38.76 -9.99 30.19
C GLY A 239 -37.77 -11.13 30.02
N THR A 240 -38.28 -12.30 29.64
CA THR A 240 -37.48 -13.46 29.24
C THR A 240 -37.24 -13.49 27.73
N ALA A 241 -36.10 -14.03 27.34
CA ALA A 241 -35.73 -14.19 25.94
C ALA A 241 -36.67 -15.17 25.20
N VAL A 242 -37.12 -14.81 24.01
CA VAL A 242 -37.98 -15.61 23.14
C VAL A 242 -37.32 -15.80 21.79
N ASN A 243 -37.24 -17.03 21.30
CA ASN A 243 -36.72 -17.32 19.98
C ASN A 243 -37.70 -16.85 18.89
N LEU A 244 -37.17 -16.14 17.88
CA LEU A 244 -37.95 -15.63 16.74
C LEU A 244 -37.58 -16.34 15.44
N PRO A 245 -38.55 -16.47 14.51
CA PRO A 245 -38.29 -17.02 13.20
C PRO A 245 -37.33 -16.11 12.39
N VAL A 246 -36.31 -16.71 11.82
CA VAL A 246 -35.38 -16.07 10.89
C VAL A 246 -35.66 -16.54 9.48
N THR A 247 -35.71 -15.63 8.53
CA THR A 247 -35.86 -15.91 7.11
C THR A 247 -34.64 -15.38 6.36
N PRO A 248 -33.72 -16.27 5.93
CA PRO A 248 -32.65 -15.87 5.04
C PRO A 248 -33.23 -15.66 3.61
N ASP A 249 -32.88 -14.55 2.99
CA ASP A 249 -33.22 -14.26 1.59
C ASP A 249 -31.93 -14.09 0.80
N MET A 250 -31.65 -15.09 -0.05
CA MET A 250 -30.43 -15.11 -0.84
C MET A 250 -30.52 -14.16 -2.00
N LYS A 251 -29.66 -13.14 -2.00
CA LYS A 251 -29.43 -12.28 -3.15
C LYS A 251 -28.22 -12.79 -3.93
N GLN A 252 -28.47 -13.23 -5.11
CA GLN A 252 -27.44 -13.60 -6.06
C GLN A 252 -26.87 -12.33 -6.67
N THR A 253 -25.71 -11.92 -6.16
CA THR A 253 -25.11 -10.65 -6.58
C THR A 253 -24.38 -10.79 -7.92
N TYR A 254 -23.83 -11.99 -8.22
CA TYR A 254 -22.97 -12.20 -9.40
C TYR A 254 -23.15 -13.57 -10.03
N SER A 255 -23.17 -13.62 -11.39
CA SER A 255 -23.09 -14.86 -12.14
C SER A 255 -21.77 -14.93 -12.91
N GLN A 256 -21.07 -16.02 -12.75
CA GLN A 256 -19.86 -16.29 -13.51
C GLN A 256 -20.18 -16.94 -14.85
N GLN A 257 -19.51 -16.48 -15.90
CA GLN A 257 -19.58 -17.12 -17.20
C GLN A 257 -18.38 -18.05 -17.41
N GLN A 258 -18.63 -19.29 -17.76
CA GLN A 258 -17.60 -20.25 -18.15
C GLN A 258 -17.62 -20.51 -19.65
N LEU A 259 -16.45 -20.73 -20.23
CA LEU A 259 -16.33 -21.25 -21.58
C LEU A 259 -16.38 -22.77 -21.51
N LYS A 260 -17.53 -23.36 -21.84
CA LYS A 260 -17.68 -24.81 -21.93
C LYS A 260 -17.91 -25.20 -23.39
N ASN A 261 -16.98 -25.99 -23.95
CA ASN A 261 -17.01 -26.41 -25.36
C ASN A 261 -17.13 -25.23 -26.36
N GLY A 262 -16.39 -24.15 -26.14
CA GLY A 262 -16.41 -22.94 -26.98
C GLY A 262 -17.69 -22.11 -26.89
N ARG A 263 -18.60 -22.43 -25.95
CA ARG A 263 -19.80 -21.64 -25.67
C ARG A 263 -19.73 -21.07 -24.27
N LEU A 264 -20.15 -19.83 -24.12
CA LEU A 264 -20.30 -19.20 -22.81
C LEU A 264 -21.52 -19.81 -22.10
N VAL A 265 -21.29 -20.40 -20.96
CA VAL A 265 -22.32 -20.92 -20.06
C VAL A 265 -22.28 -20.16 -18.78
N VAL A 266 -23.42 -19.67 -18.30
CA VAL A 266 -23.55 -19.13 -16.98
C VAL A 266 -23.40 -20.27 -15.98
N ASN A 267 -22.37 -20.21 -15.14
CA ASN A 267 -22.13 -21.20 -14.11
C ASN A 267 -22.49 -20.62 -12.73
N GLY A 268 -23.55 -21.14 -12.13
CA GLY A 268 -23.98 -20.78 -10.78
C GLY A 268 -23.01 -21.17 -9.65
N ALA A 269 -22.03 -22.04 -9.94
CA ALA A 269 -21.18 -22.66 -8.92
C ALA A 269 -20.08 -21.75 -8.34
N HIS A 270 -19.91 -20.54 -8.85
CA HIS A 270 -18.83 -19.63 -8.43
C HIS A 270 -19.35 -18.22 -8.14
N MET A 271 -20.47 -18.16 -7.44
CA MET A 271 -21.06 -16.88 -7.08
C MET A 271 -20.60 -16.44 -5.69
N ASN A 272 -20.29 -15.16 -5.57
CA ASN A 272 -20.25 -14.52 -4.26
C ASN A 272 -21.66 -13.97 -4.03
N SER A 273 -22.46 -14.69 -3.26
CA SER A 273 -23.84 -14.28 -2.96
C SER A 273 -23.91 -13.63 -1.59
N ILE A 274 -24.88 -12.75 -1.43
CA ILE A 274 -25.20 -12.10 -0.16
C ILE A 274 -26.53 -12.65 0.32
N VAL A 275 -26.65 -12.93 1.60
CA VAL A 275 -27.88 -13.36 2.26
C VAL A 275 -28.40 -12.20 3.11
N ASP A 276 -29.55 -11.66 2.73
CA ASP A 276 -30.28 -10.74 3.60
C ASP A 276 -30.96 -11.55 4.70
N VAL A 277 -30.76 -11.17 5.95
CA VAL A 277 -31.26 -11.86 7.13
C VAL A 277 -32.46 -11.11 7.69
N TYR A 278 -33.65 -11.67 7.55
CA TYR A 278 -34.88 -11.10 8.07
C TYR A 278 -35.33 -11.84 9.34
N VAL A 279 -35.77 -11.08 10.33
CA VAL A 279 -36.41 -11.61 11.54
C VAL A 279 -37.89 -11.22 11.55
N THR A 280 -38.76 -12.18 11.85
CA THR A 280 -40.18 -11.92 12.04
C THR A 280 -40.39 -11.47 13.49
N LEU A 281 -40.91 -10.25 13.64
CA LEU A 281 -41.17 -9.65 14.94
C LEU A 281 -42.57 -10.04 15.46
N PRO A 282 -42.73 -10.19 16.79
CA PRO A 282 -44.02 -10.39 17.41
C PRO A 282 -44.99 -9.21 17.16
N SER A 283 -46.27 -9.50 17.08
CA SER A 283 -47.29 -8.48 16.74
C SER A 283 -47.41 -7.36 17.78
N ASP A 284 -47.17 -7.65 19.05
CA ASP A 284 -47.13 -6.69 20.15
C ASP A 284 -45.92 -5.74 20.06
N VAL A 285 -44.77 -6.22 19.55
CA VAL A 285 -43.61 -5.36 19.28
C VAL A 285 -43.83 -4.43 18.08
N LEU A 286 -44.72 -4.84 17.15
CA LEU A 286 -45.05 -4.09 15.96
C LEU A 286 -46.18 -3.06 16.17
N ALA A 287 -46.92 -3.15 17.26
CA ALA A 287 -48.02 -2.22 17.56
C ALA A 287 -47.51 -0.78 17.68
N ALA A 288 -48.18 0.18 17.02
CA ALA A 288 -47.76 1.58 16.96
C ALA A 288 -47.69 2.30 18.31
N ASP A 289 -48.36 1.75 19.31
CA ASP A 289 -48.46 2.27 20.68
C ASP A 289 -47.64 1.46 21.68
N SER A 290 -46.80 0.56 21.18
CA SER A 290 -45.95 -0.24 22.04
C SER A 290 -44.82 0.62 22.62
N GLU A 291 -44.89 0.91 23.91
CA GLU A 291 -43.76 1.49 24.66
C GLU A 291 -42.64 0.46 24.96
N ALA A 292 -42.83 -0.76 24.48
CA ALA A 292 -41.91 -1.84 24.75
C ALA A 292 -40.53 -1.53 24.11
N VAL A 293 -39.55 -1.34 24.95
CA VAL A 293 -38.15 -1.35 24.55
C VAL A 293 -37.69 -2.79 24.67
N GLY A 294 -37.19 -3.34 23.59
CA GLY A 294 -36.70 -4.70 23.55
C GLY A 294 -35.36 -4.80 22.82
N ARG A 295 -34.67 -5.88 23.11
CA ARG A 295 -33.40 -6.23 22.45
C ARG A 295 -33.62 -7.46 21.57
N LEU A 296 -33.23 -7.35 20.33
CA LEU A 296 -33.18 -8.47 19.39
C LEU A 296 -31.72 -8.83 19.14
N ASP A 297 -31.34 -10.03 19.54
CA ASP A 297 -30.01 -10.60 19.32
C ASP A 297 -30.09 -11.55 18.13
N VAL A 298 -29.21 -11.36 17.15
CA VAL A 298 -29.15 -12.18 15.95
C VAL A 298 -27.73 -12.69 15.76
N SER A 299 -27.60 -13.98 15.49
CA SER A 299 -26.31 -14.59 15.18
C SER A 299 -26.39 -15.50 13.97
N VAL A 300 -25.25 -15.64 13.32
CA VAL A 300 -25.05 -16.49 12.14
C VAL A 300 -23.88 -17.41 12.41
N SER A 301 -24.00 -18.66 12.00
CA SER A 301 -22.86 -19.60 11.96
C SER A 301 -22.79 -20.27 10.58
N SER A 302 -21.58 -20.57 10.13
CA SER A 302 -21.31 -21.30 8.89
C SER A 302 -20.51 -22.56 9.20
N SER A 303 -20.87 -23.67 8.56
CA SER A 303 -20.06 -24.90 8.61
C SER A 303 -18.84 -24.86 7.71
N THR A 304 -18.74 -23.87 6.82
CA THR A 304 -17.70 -23.74 5.80
C THR A 304 -16.58 -22.81 6.25
N TYR A 305 -16.94 -21.66 6.79
CA TYR A 305 -15.98 -20.62 7.14
C TYR A 305 -16.12 -20.14 8.58
N PRO A 306 -15.01 -19.81 9.24
CA PRO A 306 -15.09 -19.10 10.50
C PRO A 306 -15.76 -17.74 10.27
N ILE A 307 -16.72 -17.42 11.15
CA ILE A 307 -17.32 -16.09 11.22
C ILE A 307 -16.64 -15.39 12.39
N PRO A 308 -16.17 -14.14 12.23
CA PRO A 308 -15.59 -13.39 13.33
C PRO A 308 -16.53 -13.37 14.56
N SER A 309 -15.96 -13.45 15.75
CA SER A 309 -16.74 -13.51 17.02
C SER A 309 -17.58 -12.24 17.26
N ASP A 310 -17.22 -11.15 16.63
CA ASP A 310 -17.92 -9.86 16.63
C ASP A 310 -19.09 -9.80 15.63
N SER A 311 -19.39 -10.90 14.94
CA SER A 311 -20.46 -10.95 13.93
C SER A 311 -21.86 -11.16 14.52
N SER A 312 -22.01 -11.26 15.83
CA SER A 312 -23.33 -11.22 16.47
C SER A 312 -23.85 -9.76 16.46
N MET A 313 -25.17 -9.61 16.31
CA MET A 313 -25.80 -8.29 16.22
C MET A 313 -26.90 -8.19 17.29
N SER A 314 -26.96 -7.06 17.95
CA SER A 314 -28.04 -6.69 18.84
C SER A 314 -28.75 -5.44 18.30
N ILE A 315 -30.07 -5.47 18.31
CA ILE A 315 -30.91 -4.38 17.80
C ILE A 315 -31.89 -3.97 18.88
N ALA A 316 -31.93 -2.69 19.20
CA ALA A 316 -32.98 -2.13 20.03
C ALA A 316 -34.21 -1.80 19.18
N ILE A 317 -35.39 -2.27 19.61
CA ILE A 317 -36.67 -2.01 18.94
C ILE A 317 -37.56 -1.27 19.91
N LYS A 318 -38.12 -0.16 19.45
CA LYS A 318 -39.15 0.61 20.14
C LYS A 318 -40.18 1.07 19.12
N ASP A 319 -41.48 1.01 19.49
CA ASP A 319 -42.63 1.41 18.65
C ASP A 319 -42.57 0.77 17.25
N GLY A 320 -42.20 -0.50 17.18
CA GLY A 320 -42.04 -1.25 15.91
C GLY A 320 -40.91 -0.76 15.01
N LYS A 321 -39.98 0.06 15.51
CA LYS A 321 -38.85 0.61 14.75
C LYS A 321 -37.52 0.21 15.41
N VAL A 322 -36.51 -0.02 14.58
CA VAL A 322 -35.15 -0.17 15.05
C VAL A 322 -34.66 1.21 15.49
N THR A 323 -34.24 1.33 16.73
CA THR A 323 -33.74 2.58 17.32
C THR A 323 -32.25 2.62 17.44
N GLN A 324 -31.62 1.46 17.59
CA GLN A 324 -30.17 1.33 17.71
C GLN A 324 -29.73 -0.08 17.29
N THR A 325 -28.56 -0.19 16.71
CA THR A 325 -27.92 -1.46 16.35
C THR A 325 -26.52 -1.49 16.94
N TRP A 326 -26.15 -2.62 17.54
CA TRP A 326 -24.81 -2.93 18.01
C TRP A 326 -24.32 -4.18 17.30
N THR A 327 -23.03 -4.22 16.94
CA THR A 327 -22.36 -5.39 16.38
C THR A 327 -21.32 -5.91 17.36
N GLY A 328 -21.19 -7.21 17.46
CA GLY A 328 -20.27 -7.84 18.41
C GLY A 328 -20.76 -7.81 19.87
N ASP A 329 -19.86 -8.11 20.78
CA ASP A 329 -20.10 -8.04 22.23
C ASP A 329 -20.16 -6.60 22.76
N GLU A 330 -20.52 -5.65 21.92
CA GLU A 330 -20.70 -4.29 22.37
C GLU A 330 -21.95 -4.12 23.26
N ARG A 331 -21.80 -4.48 24.46
CA ARG A 331 -22.03 -3.47 25.51
C ARG A 331 -21.14 -2.28 25.17
N PRO A 332 -21.56 -1.00 25.42
CA PRO A 332 -20.62 0.09 25.37
C PRO A 332 -19.48 -0.25 26.34
N THR A 333 -18.49 -0.97 25.84
CA THR A 333 -17.18 -0.91 26.41
C THR A 333 -16.81 0.56 26.27
N PRO A 334 -16.34 1.21 27.32
CA PRO A 334 -15.69 2.51 27.15
C PRO A 334 -14.77 2.33 25.95
N ASP A 335 -14.87 3.30 25.01
CA ASP A 335 -14.06 3.45 23.82
C ASP A 335 -12.72 2.72 24.00
N PRO A 336 -12.38 1.71 23.18
CA PRO A 336 -11.16 0.94 23.39
C PRO A 336 -10.08 1.98 23.60
N ASP A 337 -9.49 1.92 24.78
CA ASP A 337 -8.54 2.92 25.28
C ASP A 337 -7.66 3.32 24.08
N PRO A 338 -7.67 4.58 23.63
CA PRO A 338 -7.08 4.94 22.35
C PRO A 338 -5.69 4.34 22.33
N GLU A 339 -5.38 3.59 21.30
CA GLU A 339 -4.08 2.91 21.16
C GLU A 339 -3.02 3.91 21.65
N PRO A 340 -2.23 3.59 22.69
CA PRO A 340 -1.50 4.59 23.44
C PRO A 340 -0.73 5.46 22.46
N GLU A 341 -1.06 6.74 22.45
CA GLU A 341 -0.51 7.69 21.50
C GLU A 341 1.02 7.59 21.57
N VAL A 342 1.62 7.29 20.41
CA VAL A 342 3.07 7.08 20.34
C VAL A 342 3.74 8.44 20.51
N THR A 343 4.07 8.75 21.75
CA THR A 343 4.66 10.04 22.16
C THR A 343 6.18 9.97 22.17
N VAL A 344 6.82 11.11 22.00
CA VAL A 344 8.29 11.24 22.20
C VAL A 344 8.58 11.14 23.69
N VAL A 345 9.46 10.21 24.07
CA VAL A 345 9.89 10.01 25.47
C VAL A 345 11.29 10.54 25.77
N SER A 346 12.11 10.68 24.75
CA SER A 346 13.44 11.30 24.89
C SER A 346 13.94 11.81 23.54
N ILE A 347 14.88 12.74 23.59
CA ILE A 347 15.60 13.20 22.40
C ILE A 347 17.10 13.05 22.60
N LYS A 348 17.84 12.94 21.49
CA LYS A 348 19.30 13.00 21.42
C LYS A 348 19.72 14.04 20.42
N ALA A 349 20.42 15.08 20.89
CA ALA A 349 20.92 16.17 20.08
C ALA A 349 22.42 16.04 19.80
N SER A 350 22.83 16.47 18.62
CA SER A 350 24.23 16.53 18.21
C SER A 350 24.42 17.62 17.17
N THR A 351 25.66 18.04 16.94
CA THR A 351 26.00 18.98 15.87
C THR A 351 27.11 18.45 14.98
N SER A 352 27.05 18.81 13.70
CA SER A 352 28.14 18.65 12.74
C SER A 352 28.99 19.91 12.57
N GLN A 353 28.66 21.00 13.28
CA GLN A 353 29.50 22.20 13.30
C GLN A 353 30.75 21.92 14.14
N SER A 354 31.92 21.89 13.52
CA SER A 354 33.22 21.67 14.14
C SER A 354 34.15 22.86 13.88
N ASP A 355 35.27 22.92 14.60
CA ASP A 355 36.34 23.94 14.43
C ASP A 355 35.84 25.37 14.55
N VAL A 356 34.92 25.61 15.48
CA VAL A 356 34.33 26.94 15.73
C VAL A 356 35.34 27.88 16.40
N LYS A 357 35.43 29.10 15.87
CA LYS A 357 36.37 30.10 16.33
C LYS A 357 35.66 31.39 16.76
N VAL A 358 36.32 32.18 17.57
CA VAL A 358 35.92 33.55 17.88
C VAL A 358 35.69 34.32 16.56
N GLY A 359 34.50 34.91 16.42
CA GLY A 359 34.05 35.58 15.22
C GLY A 359 33.15 34.72 14.30
N ASP A 360 33.03 33.42 14.52
CA ASP A 360 32.06 32.57 13.85
C ASP A 360 30.67 32.69 14.48
N THR A 361 29.65 32.28 13.77
CA THR A 361 28.25 32.22 14.26
C THR A 361 27.80 30.79 14.47
N PHE A 362 26.84 30.59 15.36
CA PHE A 362 26.16 29.31 15.50
C PHE A 362 25.26 29.03 14.28
N ASP A 363 25.41 27.83 13.71
CA ASP A 363 24.56 27.38 12.60
C ASP A 363 23.55 26.33 13.10
N PRO A 364 22.30 26.71 13.37
CA PRO A 364 21.27 25.78 13.84
C PRO A 364 20.94 24.68 12.81
N SER A 365 21.23 24.88 11.52
CA SER A 365 21.02 23.85 10.48
C SER A 365 21.95 22.64 10.61
N LYS A 366 23.04 22.78 11.36
CA LYS A 366 23.99 21.71 11.66
C LYS A 366 23.60 20.87 12.87
N VAL A 367 22.53 21.25 13.58
CA VAL A 367 22.01 20.50 14.72
C VAL A 367 21.09 19.38 14.21
N LYS A 368 21.38 18.15 14.63
CA LYS A 368 20.54 16.98 14.37
C LYS A 368 19.93 16.50 15.68
N VAL A 369 18.63 16.32 15.68
CA VAL A 369 17.87 15.84 16.84
C VAL A 369 17.17 14.54 16.48
N VAL A 370 17.42 13.49 17.25
CA VAL A 370 16.79 12.18 17.09
C VAL A 370 15.89 11.95 18.30
N ALA A 371 14.59 11.79 18.04
CA ALA A 371 13.62 11.42 19.06
C ALA A 371 13.53 9.90 19.20
N THR A 372 13.38 9.43 20.44
CA THR A 372 12.94 8.08 20.78
C THR A 372 11.51 8.15 21.25
N LYS A 373 10.65 7.32 20.71
CA LYS A 373 9.23 7.29 21.02
C LYS A 373 8.89 6.20 22.03
N SER A 374 7.67 6.26 22.58
CA SER A 374 7.17 5.30 23.60
C SER A 374 7.15 3.85 23.09
N ASP A 375 7.01 3.63 21.79
CA ASP A 375 7.10 2.33 21.12
C ASP A 375 8.55 1.87 20.82
N LYS A 376 9.55 2.64 21.28
CA LYS A 376 10.99 2.45 21.06
C LYS A 376 11.47 2.71 19.63
N THR A 377 10.62 3.19 18.74
CA THR A 377 11.04 3.68 17.42
C THR A 377 11.77 5.01 17.54
N THR A 378 12.59 5.35 16.54
CA THR A 378 13.31 6.63 16.51
C THR A 378 12.97 7.41 15.25
N ALA A 379 12.96 8.74 15.36
CA ALA A 379 12.73 9.65 14.25
C ALA A 379 13.64 10.86 14.33
N VAL A 380 14.08 11.39 13.18
CA VAL A 380 14.78 12.69 13.14
C VAL A 380 13.72 13.78 13.16
N LEU A 381 13.84 14.71 14.10
CA LEU A 381 12.91 15.82 14.25
C LEU A 381 13.22 16.94 13.25
N ALA A 382 12.19 17.61 12.76
CA ALA A 382 12.33 18.83 11.99
C ALA A 382 12.69 20.01 12.91
N ALA A 383 13.38 21.04 12.38
CA ALA A 383 13.75 22.23 13.15
C ALA A 383 12.54 23.00 13.73
N ALA A 384 11.34 22.74 13.17
CA ALA A 384 10.09 23.32 13.68
C ALA A 384 9.63 22.69 15.00
N ASP A 385 10.11 21.50 15.37
CA ASP A 385 9.57 20.68 16.47
C ASP A 385 10.35 20.90 17.79
N TYR A 386 11.47 21.63 17.76
CA TYR A 386 12.29 21.88 18.95
C TYR A 386 12.78 23.32 19.02
N THR A 387 13.30 23.70 20.17
CA THR A 387 13.99 24.96 20.44
C THR A 387 15.44 24.71 20.79
N ILE A 388 16.31 25.68 20.50
CA ILE A 388 17.73 25.63 20.83
C ILE A 388 18.03 26.85 21.74
N ALA A 389 18.71 26.59 22.83
CA ALA A 389 19.28 27.61 23.70
C ALA A 389 20.79 27.35 23.88
N VAL A 390 21.59 28.39 23.84
CA VAL A 390 23.04 28.28 24.03
C VAL A 390 23.43 29.11 25.23
N THR A 391 24.23 28.56 26.14
CA THR A 391 24.75 29.23 27.33
C THR A 391 26.26 29.09 27.44
N ASP A 392 26.91 30.07 28.10
CA ASP A 392 28.30 29.94 28.47
C ASP A 392 28.48 28.99 29.68
N LYS A 393 29.73 28.82 30.13
CA LYS A 393 30.08 28.00 31.30
C LYS A 393 29.45 28.49 32.62
N ASP A 394 29.08 29.78 32.69
CA ASP A 394 28.50 30.42 33.87
C ASP A 394 26.95 30.43 33.81
N GLY A 395 26.35 29.87 32.72
CA GLY A 395 24.91 29.76 32.50
C GLY A 395 24.26 30.98 31.86
N ASN A 396 25.04 31.97 31.41
CA ASN A 396 24.51 33.14 30.76
C ASN A 396 24.11 32.81 29.32
N ALA A 397 22.94 33.32 28.87
CA ALA A 397 22.46 33.08 27.51
C ALA A 397 23.35 33.78 26.48
N ILE A 398 23.69 33.02 25.42
CA ILE A 398 24.43 33.50 24.24
C ILE A 398 23.43 33.81 23.12
N ASP A 399 23.53 35.00 22.57
CA ASP A 399 22.76 35.39 21.37
C ASP A 399 23.35 34.71 20.13
N VAL A 400 22.73 33.63 19.73
CA VAL A 400 23.20 32.77 18.60
C VAL A 400 23.11 33.46 17.22
N THR A 401 22.48 34.64 17.13
CA THR A 401 22.43 35.45 15.91
C THR A 401 23.67 36.31 15.71
N LYS A 402 24.51 36.41 16.73
CA LYS A 402 25.75 37.18 16.69
C LYS A 402 26.99 36.28 16.67
N PRO A 403 28.12 36.80 16.16
CA PRO A 403 29.39 36.10 16.24
C PRO A 403 29.82 35.87 17.68
N PHE A 404 30.47 34.72 17.95
CA PHE A 404 31.05 34.45 19.28
C PHE A 404 32.16 35.45 19.63
N GLU A 405 32.04 36.09 20.77
CA GLU A 405 32.96 37.13 21.21
C GLU A 405 34.17 36.62 21.99
N ALA A 406 34.06 35.41 22.55
CA ALA A 406 35.13 34.81 23.39
C ALA A 406 35.27 33.31 23.13
N ALA A 407 36.49 32.81 23.32
CA ALA A 407 36.77 31.39 23.33
C ALA A 407 36.28 30.74 24.64
N GLY A 408 35.84 29.49 24.55
CA GLY A 408 35.35 28.72 25.68
C GLY A 408 34.34 27.66 25.31
N ASP A 409 33.94 26.88 26.28
CA ASP A 409 32.92 25.84 26.10
C ASP A 409 31.52 26.46 26.27
N LEU A 410 30.67 26.17 25.32
CA LEU A 410 29.27 26.52 25.28
C LEU A 410 28.40 25.30 25.47
N THR A 411 27.33 25.40 26.23
CA THR A 411 26.32 24.36 26.35
C THR A 411 25.16 24.67 25.43
N VAL A 412 24.93 23.78 24.47
CA VAL A 412 23.77 23.84 23.54
C VAL A 412 22.69 22.91 24.07
N THR A 413 21.58 23.48 24.50
CA THR A 413 20.41 22.76 25.02
C THR A 413 19.34 22.77 23.97
N VAL A 414 18.81 21.58 23.61
CA VAL A 414 17.69 21.40 22.70
C VAL A 414 16.51 20.86 23.50
N ALA A 415 15.34 21.47 23.36
CA ALA A 415 14.11 21.06 24.04
C ALA A 415 12.95 20.93 23.04
N LEU A 416 12.11 19.94 23.22
CA LEU A 416 10.87 19.80 22.44
C LEU A 416 9.96 21.01 22.66
N LYS A 417 9.29 21.46 21.60
CA LYS A 417 8.34 22.58 21.71
C LYS A 417 7.07 22.18 22.46
N ASP A 418 6.57 20.98 22.20
CA ASP A 418 5.31 20.50 22.79
C ASP A 418 5.49 20.04 24.24
N ASP A 419 6.70 19.61 24.62
CA ASP A 419 7.07 19.27 25.98
C ASP A 419 8.52 19.68 26.28
N GLY A 420 8.70 20.88 26.77
CA GLY A 420 10.01 21.43 27.12
C GLY A 420 10.76 20.69 28.25
N SER A 421 10.12 19.72 28.92
CA SER A 421 10.78 18.83 29.88
C SER A 421 11.64 17.78 29.19
N ILE A 422 11.30 17.42 27.95
CA ILE A 422 12.08 16.51 27.09
C ILE A 422 13.17 17.32 26.39
N LYS A 423 14.37 17.20 26.88
CA LYS A 423 15.54 17.95 26.42
C LYS A 423 16.80 17.12 26.46
N ASP A 424 17.76 17.49 25.62
CA ASP A 424 19.14 16.99 25.63
C ASP A 424 20.11 18.14 25.42
N SER A 425 21.38 17.98 25.80
CA SER A 425 22.40 18.99 25.60
C SER A 425 23.72 18.40 25.19
N PHE A 426 24.50 19.19 24.47
CA PHE A 426 25.88 18.87 24.10
C PHE A 426 26.76 20.10 24.26
N THR A 427 28.07 19.87 24.40
CA THR A 427 29.07 20.96 24.51
C THR A 427 29.63 21.25 23.10
N MET A 428 29.80 22.54 22.83
CA MET A 428 30.48 23.07 21.65
C MET A 428 31.61 23.97 22.11
N THR A 429 32.83 23.72 21.66
CA THR A 429 33.99 24.53 22.06
C THR A 429 34.28 25.58 21.00
N VAL A 430 34.37 26.83 21.40
CA VAL A 430 34.84 27.95 20.58
C VAL A 430 36.33 28.19 20.90
N THR A 431 37.18 28.15 19.87
CA THR A 431 38.61 28.36 20.01
C THR A 431 39.02 29.77 19.62
N ASP A 432 40.15 30.24 20.11
CA ASP A 432 40.68 31.52 19.70
C ASP A 432 40.98 31.56 18.18
N LYS A 433 40.77 32.74 17.61
CA LYS A 433 41.23 33.01 16.26
C LYS A 433 42.76 33.13 16.32
N GLY A 434 43.46 32.05 15.94
CA GLY A 434 44.92 32.01 15.99
C GLY A 434 45.52 33.28 15.45
N THR A 435 46.35 33.92 16.28
CA THR A 435 47.19 35.06 15.84
C THR A 435 48.04 34.59 14.70
N VAL A 436 47.88 35.21 13.54
CA VAL A 436 48.81 35.04 12.42
C VAL A 436 50.14 35.62 12.85
N ASP A 437 51.08 34.74 13.19
CA ASP A 437 52.46 35.15 13.46
C ASP A 437 53.02 35.77 12.16
N PRO A 438 53.60 36.99 12.20
CA PRO A 438 54.18 37.57 10.98
C PRO A 438 55.39 36.78 10.56
N ASP A 439 55.35 36.34 9.31
CA ASP A 439 56.33 35.67 8.50
C ASP A 439 57.79 36.04 8.84
N PRO A 440 58.65 35.13 9.24
CA PRO A 440 60.09 35.38 9.23
C PRO A 440 60.64 35.13 7.82
N ASP A 441 61.29 36.15 7.30
CA ASP A 441 62.14 36.34 6.12
C ASP A 441 62.85 35.08 5.58
N PRO A 442 62.96 34.91 4.30
CA PRO A 442 63.46 33.68 3.66
C PRO A 442 64.99 33.61 3.60
N THR A 443 65.57 32.54 4.10
CA THR A 443 66.99 32.19 3.77
C THR A 443 67.04 30.91 2.93
N PRO A 444 68.07 30.74 2.12
CA PRO A 444 67.97 30.10 0.79
C PRO A 444 68.31 28.61 0.79
N LYS A 445 67.79 27.96 -0.24
CA LYS A 445 68.09 26.57 -0.61
C LYS A 445 69.58 26.28 -0.80
N PRO A 446 69.98 25.02 -0.67
CA PRO A 446 70.75 24.38 -1.71
C PRO A 446 70.09 23.11 -2.25
N ASN A 447 70.28 22.93 -3.53
CA ASN A 447 69.94 21.90 -4.46
C ASN A 447 71.06 20.83 -4.51
N PRO A 448 70.96 19.80 -5.35
CA PRO A 448 70.23 18.55 -5.27
C PRO A 448 71.11 17.30 -5.42
N ASP A 449 70.42 16.12 -5.47
CA ASP A 449 70.75 14.90 -6.22
C ASP A 449 71.65 13.83 -5.56
N PRO A 450 71.68 12.57 -6.06
CA PRO A 450 70.63 11.77 -6.68
C PRO A 450 70.59 10.29 -6.25
N GLN A 451 69.66 9.52 -6.85
CA GLN A 451 69.69 8.07 -7.19
C GLN A 451 69.24 6.99 -6.19
N LYS A 452 68.12 6.40 -6.49
CA LYS A 452 67.67 5.05 -6.90
C LYS A 452 68.60 3.85 -6.56
N PRO A 453 68.13 2.55 -6.52
CA PRO A 453 66.78 1.98 -6.66
C PRO A 453 66.52 0.73 -5.77
N SER A 454 65.32 0.18 -5.99
CA SER A 454 64.93 -1.24 -6.02
C SER A 454 64.42 -1.94 -4.74
N GLY A 455 63.33 -2.61 -4.95
CA GLY A 455 63.05 -3.90 -4.30
C GLY A 455 61.64 -4.15 -3.85
N ASP A 456 60.86 -4.64 -4.75
CA ASP A 456 59.86 -5.72 -4.65
C ASP A 456 59.03 -5.95 -3.35
N ASN A 457 57.76 -6.05 -3.58
CA ASN A 457 56.84 -7.14 -3.29
C ASN A 457 55.63 -6.89 -2.37
N LYS A 458 54.53 -6.90 -3.11
CA LYS A 458 53.26 -7.64 -2.87
C LYS A 458 52.32 -7.22 -1.75
N PRO A 459 51.01 -7.32 -2.02
CA PRO A 459 49.96 -6.52 -1.41
C PRO A 459 49.35 -7.22 -0.20
N GLN A 460 48.99 -6.44 0.80
CA GLN A 460 48.06 -6.85 1.82
C GLN A 460 46.72 -6.17 1.61
N ILE A 461 45.71 -6.99 1.60
CA ILE A 461 44.29 -6.70 1.52
C ILE A 461 43.87 -5.92 2.76
N LYS A 462 43.30 -4.77 2.53
CA LYS A 462 42.64 -3.98 3.57
C LYS A 462 41.14 -4.29 3.52
N PRO A 463 40.45 -4.49 4.65
CA PRO A 463 39.04 -4.76 4.63
C PRO A 463 38.24 -3.50 4.24
N GLU A 464 37.20 -3.75 3.45
CA GLU A 464 36.24 -2.77 2.95
C GLU A 464 35.56 -2.01 4.09
N GLY A 465 35.47 -0.71 3.91
CA GLY A 465 34.65 0.17 4.71
C GLY A 465 33.16 -0.01 4.39
N GLU A 466 32.39 -0.03 5.44
CA GLU A 466 30.91 -0.05 5.39
C GLU A 466 30.37 1.11 4.54
N LYS A 467 29.46 0.77 3.64
CA LYS A 467 28.63 1.74 2.94
C LYS A 467 27.63 2.36 3.90
N PRO A 468 27.31 3.65 3.75
CA PRO A 468 26.21 4.27 4.50
C PRO A 468 24.89 3.59 4.15
N GLY A 469 24.17 3.15 5.15
CA GLY A 469 22.85 2.56 4.99
C GLY A 469 21.85 3.57 4.44
N ASP A 470 21.16 3.19 3.38
CA ASP A 470 19.99 3.89 2.86
C ASP A 470 18.90 3.93 3.93
N VAL A 471 18.51 5.14 4.30
CA VAL A 471 17.35 5.39 5.17
C VAL A 471 16.11 5.15 4.33
N VAL A 472 15.55 3.95 4.42
CA VAL A 472 14.24 3.65 3.86
C VAL A 472 13.19 4.13 4.86
N ALA A 473 12.32 5.04 4.42
CA ALA A 473 11.18 5.48 5.19
C ALA A 473 10.26 4.28 5.49
N GLU A 474 10.13 3.91 6.75
CA GLU A 474 9.10 2.99 7.21
C GLU A 474 7.74 3.69 7.15
N THR A 475 6.95 3.39 6.12
CA THR A 475 5.54 3.72 6.12
C THR A 475 4.73 2.46 6.39
N GLY A 476 4.73 2.06 7.66
CA GLY A 476 3.74 1.13 8.18
C GLY A 476 2.49 1.91 8.60
N ALA A 477 1.77 2.47 7.66
CA ALA A 477 0.44 2.99 7.93
C ALA A 477 -0.58 1.93 7.56
N SER A 478 -1.42 1.54 8.51
CA SER A 478 -2.66 0.83 8.22
C SER A 478 -3.54 1.77 7.41
N VAL A 479 -3.60 1.56 6.11
CA VAL A 479 -4.43 2.37 5.22
C VAL A 479 -5.85 1.83 5.35
N SER A 480 -6.76 2.66 5.86
CA SER A 480 -8.19 2.34 5.82
C SER A 480 -8.62 2.07 4.37
N GLY A 481 -9.51 1.09 4.13
CA GLY A 481 -9.87 0.60 2.81
C GLY A 481 -10.27 1.68 1.77
N ALA A 482 -10.61 2.90 2.22
CA ALA A 482 -10.88 4.05 1.36
C ALA A 482 -9.61 4.63 0.69
N ALA A 483 -8.45 4.55 1.33
CA ALA A 483 -7.19 5.06 0.77
C ALA A 483 -6.57 4.08 -0.24
N LEU A 484 -6.77 2.76 -0.03
CA LEU A 484 -6.32 1.74 -0.98
C LEU A 484 -7.07 1.87 -2.33
N ALA A 485 -8.38 2.16 -2.29
CA ALA A 485 -9.17 2.42 -3.50
C ALA A 485 -8.72 3.69 -4.24
N ALA A 486 -8.22 4.70 -3.54
CA ALA A 486 -7.76 5.96 -4.14
C ALA A 486 -6.39 5.83 -4.82
N MET A 487 -5.46 5.02 -4.28
CA MET A 487 -4.14 4.83 -4.89
C MET A 487 -4.15 3.89 -6.10
N ILE A 488 -5.05 2.91 -6.13
CA ILE A 488 -5.23 2.02 -7.27
C ILE A 488 -5.89 2.75 -8.45
N CYS A 489 -6.57 3.87 -8.18
CA CYS A 489 -7.31 4.66 -9.17
C CYS A 489 -6.48 5.67 -9.96
N ALA A 490 -5.22 5.92 -9.67
CA ALA A 490 -4.49 7.00 -10.34
C ALA A 490 -4.07 6.70 -11.78
N ALA A 491 -3.99 5.45 -12.19
CA ALA A 491 -3.59 5.07 -13.54
C ALA A 491 -4.70 4.45 -14.44
N GLY A 492 -5.79 3.96 -13.86
CA GLY A 492 -6.84 3.26 -14.63
C GLY A 492 -8.29 3.69 -14.35
N ALA A 493 -8.54 4.54 -13.38
CA ALA A 493 -9.89 4.75 -12.82
C ALA A 493 -10.63 6.01 -13.28
N ILE A 494 -10.14 6.75 -14.25
CA ILE A 494 -10.91 7.88 -14.82
C ILE A 494 -12.21 7.39 -15.49
N VAL A 495 -12.26 6.13 -15.91
CA VAL A 495 -13.45 5.56 -16.57
C VAL A 495 -14.49 5.03 -15.56
N MET A 496 -14.08 4.53 -14.38
CA MET A 496 -15.03 3.93 -13.43
C MET A 496 -15.75 4.95 -12.52
N LEU A 497 -15.15 6.08 -12.20
CA LEU A 497 -15.79 7.13 -11.40
C LEU A 497 -16.89 7.88 -12.18
N ALA A 498 -16.79 7.97 -13.50
CA ALA A 498 -17.79 8.62 -14.37
C ALA A 498 -19.10 7.82 -14.45
N VAL A 499 -19.05 6.49 -14.40
CA VAL A 499 -20.24 5.63 -14.54
C VAL A 499 -21.08 5.61 -13.25
N ARG A 500 -20.47 5.76 -12.08
CA ARG A 500 -21.20 5.75 -10.79
C ARG A 500 -21.92 7.08 -10.50
N ARG A 501 -21.51 8.18 -11.15
CA ARG A 501 -22.12 9.51 -10.96
C ARG A 501 -23.39 9.72 -11.81
N GLN A 502 -23.67 8.84 -12.78
CA GLN A 502 -24.86 8.93 -13.64
C GLN A 502 -26.05 8.08 -13.15
N ARG A 503 -25.93 7.39 -12.02
CA ARG A 503 -27.02 6.56 -11.44
C ARG A 503 -27.44 7.00 -10.03
N ARG A 504 -27.27 8.27 -9.71
CA ARG A 504 -27.95 8.91 -8.58
C ARG A 504 -28.81 10.05 -9.08
#